data_fe67f423da2e3fd69f2c3daca3ac3499
#
_entry.id   fe67f423da2e3fd69f2c3daca3ac3499
#
_cell.length_a   1.000
_cell.length_b   1.000
_cell.length_c   1.000
_cell.angle_alpha   90.00
_cell.angle_beta   90.00
_cell.angle_gamma   90.00
#
_symmetry.space_group_name_H-M   'P 1'
#
loop_
_entity.id
_entity.type
_entity.pdbx_description
1 polymer ?
#
loop_
_entity_poly.entity_id
_entity_poly.type
_entity_poly.pdbx_seq_one_letter_code
_entity_poly.pdbx_strand_id
1 'polypeptide(L)'
;GLCLNEIETAICTLDQRMGSIPFGFNLIHNLNEPELEAQTVQLYLRHKIRLISASAFMDLTLPLVYFRVKGIHRDPEGNIICPNKIIAKVSRVEVAKKFLSPPPEKLLGQLVEKKMITQEETNLARYLPMAEDLTAEADSGGHTDNRPALSLLPTMLALRDKLNEKYGYQRSICIGLGGGIATPESAAAAFSMGAAYVLSGS
;
A
#
# COMPACT_ATOMS: atom_id res chain seq x y z
N GLY A 1 -4.33 -19.15 -0.77
CA GLY A 1 -3.27 -18.34 -1.39
C GLY A 1 -2.11 -19.22 -1.84
N LEU A 2 -1.14 -18.62 -2.52
CA LEU A 2 0.09 -19.33 -2.92
C LEU A 2 0.97 -19.60 -1.68
N CYS A 3 1.67 -20.73 -1.67
CA CYS A 3 2.72 -20.97 -0.68
C CYS A 3 4.00 -20.16 -1.02
N LEU A 4 4.93 -20.07 -0.08
CA LEU A 4 6.16 -19.27 -0.25
C LEU A 4 6.99 -19.67 -1.47
N ASN A 5 7.10 -20.96 -1.76
CA ASN A 5 7.86 -21.46 -2.91
C ASN A 5 7.20 -21.05 -4.25
N GLU A 6 5.87 -21.06 -4.29
CA GLU A 6 5.11 -20.62 -5.47
C GLU A 6 5.26 -19.11 -5.66
N ILE A 7 5.24 -18.33 -4.57
CA ILE A 7 5.48 -16.88 -4.60
C ILE A 7 6.90 -16.59 -5.13
N GLU A 8 7.91 -17.30 -4.62
CA GLU A 8 9.30 -17.14 -5.06
C GLU A 8 9.47 -17.49 -6.54
N THR A 9 8.85 -18.57 -6.99
CA THR A 9 8.83 -18.96 -8.41
C THR A 9 8.17 -17.88 -9.29
N ALA A 10 7.06 -17.31 -8.82
CA ALA A 10 6.37 -16.23 -9.52
C ALA A 10 7.25 -14.96 -9.60
N ILE A 11 7.96 -14.62 -8.52
CA ILE A 11 8.90 -13.49 -8.51
C ILE A 11 9.97 -13.68 -9.58
N CYS A 12 10.66 -14.83 -9.58
CA CYS A 12 11.71 -15.11 -10.54
C CYS A 12 11.19 -15.09 -11.99
N THR A 13 9.99 -15.62 -12.21
CA THR A 13 9.36 -15.65 -13.55
C THR A 13 9.02 -14.23 -14.03
N LEU A 14 8.45 -13.39 -13.17
CA LEU A 14 8.08 -12.03 -13.52
C LEU A 14 9.32 -11.15 -13.73
N ASP A 15 10.33 -11.27 -12.88
CA ASP A 15 11.58 -10.52 -13.03
C ASP A 15 12.24 -10.78 -14.40
N GLN A 16 12.23 -12.04 -14.86
CA GLN A 16 12.76 -12.42 -16.17
C GLN A 16 11.90 -11.92 -17.34
N ARG A 17 10.56 -11.88 -17.18
CA ARG A 17 9.64 -11.59 -18.29
C ARG A 17 9.30 -10.12 -18.43
N MET A 18 9.26 -9.38 -17.34
CA MET A 18 8.76 -8.00 -17.33
C MET A 18 9.80 -6.98 -17.79
N GLY A 19 11.08 -7.27 -17.65
CA GLY A 19 12.15 -6.36 -18.03
C GLY A 19 12.02 -5.00 -17.33
N SER A 20 11.73 -3.94 -18.09
CA SER A 20 11.53 -2.58 -17.57
C SER A 20 10.07 -2.25 -17.21
N ILE A 21 9.13 -3.16 -17.45
CA ILE A 21 7.70 -2.94 -17.15
C ILE A 21 7.50 -3.01 -15.64
N PRO A 22 6.91 -1.96 -15.01
CA PRO A 22 6.66 -1.98 -13.59
C PRO A 22 5.68 -3.11 -13.20
N PHE A 23 6.02 -3.84 -12.16
CA PHE A 23 5.15 -4.85 -11.57
C PHE A 23 5.25 -4.84 -10.05
N GLY A 24 4.27 -5.46 -9.40
CA GLY A 24 4.23 -5.62 -7.97
C GLY A 24 3.45 -6.86 -7.56
N PHE A 25 3.41 -7.13 -6.28
CA PHE A 25 2.75 -8.30 -5.72
C PHE A 25 1.64 -7.90 -4.77
N ASN A 26 0.64 -8.77 -4.65
CA ASN A 26 -0.38 -8.60 -3.64
C ASN A 26 0.10 -9.17 -2.29
N LEU A 27 -0.06 -8.39 -1.23
CA LEU A 27 0.11 -8.85 0.15
C LEU A 27 -1.27 -8.85 0.81
N ILE A 28 -1.77 -10.05 1.11
CA ILE A 28 -3.08 -10.24 1.72
C ILE A 28 -2.89 -10.50 3.20
N HIS A 29 -3.58 -9.73 4.04
CA HIS A 29 -3.64 -10.02 5.47
C HIS A 29 -4.55 -11.22 5.75
N ASN A 30 -4.03 -12.22 6.45
CA ASN A 30 -4.78 -13.37 6.92
C ASN A 30 -4.53 -13.58 8.42
N LEU A 31 -5.55 -13.35 9.21
CA LEU A 31 -5.50 -13.51 10.67
C LEU A 31 -5.13 -14.93 11.12
N ASN A 32 -5.44 -15.94 10.28
CA ASN A 32 -5.15 -17.34 10.61
C ASN A 32 -3.70 -17.75 10.29
N GLU A 33 -2.98 -16.94 9.50
CA GLU A 33 -1.63 -17.24 9.02
C GLU A 33 -0.68 -16.03 9.13
N PRO A 34 -0.50 -15.46 10.35
CA PRO A 34 0.32 -14.25 10.52
C PRO A 34 1.80 -14.48 10.19
N GLU A 35 2.29 -15.70 10.37
CA GLU A 35 3.67 -16.06 10.01
C GLU A 35 3.90 -16.03 8.49
N LEU A 36 2.90 -16.40 7.69
CA LEU A 36 2.97 -16.36 6.23
C LEU A 36 3.14 -14.92 5.74
N GLU A 37 2.43 -13.95 6.35
CA GLU A 37 2.60 -12.53 6.02
C GLU A 37 4.03 -12.07 6.29
N ALA A 38 4.57 -12.41 7.49
CA ALA A 38 5.94 -12.03 7.86
C ALA A 38 6.99 -12.64 6.92
N GLN A 39 6.85 -13.91 6.59
CA GLN A 39 7.76 -14.61 5.67
C GLN A 39 7.65 -14.07 4.24
N THR A 40 6.45 -13.76 3.79
CA THR A 40 6.21 -13.15 2.47
C THR A 40 6.88 -11.78 2.36
N VAL A 41 6.76 -10.93 3.40
CA VAL A 41 7.45 -9.64 3.44
C VAL A 41 8.97 -9.81 3.40
N GLN A 42 9.52 -10.76 4.13
CA GLN A 42 10.97 -11.05 4.09
C GLN A 42 11.41 -11.51 2.69
N LEU A 43 10.59 -12.34 2.04
CA LEU A 43 10.83 -12.79 0.67
C LEU A 43 10.84 -11.61 -0.30
N TYR A 44 9.83 -10.73 -0.24
CA TYR A 44 9.76 -9.52 -1.07
C TYR A 44 10.97 -8.61 -0.90
N LEU A 45 11.38 -8.35 0.33
CA LEU A 45 12.56 -7.52 0.61
C LEU A 45 13.85 -8.15 0.09
N ARG A 46 14.03 -9.47 0.24
CA ARG A 46 15.19 -10.22 -0.27
C ARG A 46 15.30 -10.15 -1.79
N HIS A 47 14.18 -10.29 -2.49
CA HIS A 47 14.11 -10.19 -3.96
C HIS A 47 13.97 -8.75 -4.47
N LYS A 48 14.10 -7.74 -3.59
CA LYS A 48 13.99 -6.32 -3.94
C LYS A 48 12.67 -5.95 -4.63
N ILE A 49 11.59 -6.64 -4.29
CA ILE A 49 10.25 -6.23 -4.70
C ILE A 49 9.95 -4.88 -4.04
N ARG A 50 9.66 -3.86 -4.86
CA ARG A 50 9.51 -2.48 -4.44
C ARG A 50 8.06 -1.98 -4.40
N LEU A 51 7.14 -2.77 -4.95
CA LEU A 51 5.73 -2.40 -5.02
C LEU A 51 4.86 -3.56 -4.56
N ILE A 52 3.99 -3.28 -3.59
CA ILE A 52 2.95 -4.22 -3.18
C ILE A 52 1.58 -3.56 -3.17
N SER A 53 0.54 -4.35 -3.43
CA SER A 53 -0.84 -4.02 -3.16
C SER A 53 -1.23 -4.65 -1.81
N ALA A 54 -1.54 -3.83 -0.81
CA ALA A 54 -1.97 -4.31 0.51
C ALA A 54 -3.49 -4.48 0.53
N SER A 55 -3.97 -5.72 0.75
CA SER A 55 -5.40 -6.09 0.69
C SER A 55 -5.84 -6.78 1.97
N ALA A 56 -7.11 -6.62 2.33
CA ALA A 56 -7.76 -7.22 3.50
C ALA A 56 -7.18 -6.78 4.86
N PHE A 57 -6.41 -5.72 4.92
CA PHE A 57 -5.91 -5.17 6.18
C PHE A 57 -7.00 -4.35 6.88
N MET A 58 -7.29 -4.70 8.13
CA MET A 58 -8.15 -3.91 9.03
C MET A 58 -7.32 -3.04 9.97
N ASP A 59 -6.04 -3.38 10.12
CA ASP A 59 -5.06 -2.62 10.88
C ASP A 59 -3.67 -2.77 10.25
N LEU A 60 -2.73 -1.90 10.68
CA LEU A 60 -1.34 -2.01 10.26
C LEU A 60 -0.65 -3.10 11.07
N THR A 61 0.00 -4.03 10.39
CA THR A 61 0.77 -5.11 11.00
C THR A 61 2.26 -4.77 11.07
N LEU A 62 2.99 -5.44 11.94
CA LEU A 62 4.44 -5.25 12.05
C LEU A 62 5.17 -5.58 10.73
N PRO A 63 4.86 -6.71 10.03
CA PRO A 63 5.47 -7.00 8.73
C PRO A 63 5.19 -5.93 7.67
N LEU A 64 3.94 -5.43 7.61
CA LEU A 64 3.56 -4.38 6.64
C LEU A 64 4.33 -3.08 6.89
N VAL A 65 4.45 -2.64 8.15
CA VAL A 65 5.24 -1.47 8.52
C VAL A 65 6.71 -1.70 8.22
N TYR A 66 7.23 -2.89 8.52
CA TYR A 66 8.61 -3.27 8.18
C TYR A 66 8.89 -3.15 6.68
N PHE A 67 8.01 -3.71 5.84
CA PHE A 67 8.14 -3.55 4.39
C PHE A 67 8.25 -2.08 3.99
N ARG A 68 7.32 -1.24 4.48
CA ARG A 68 7.26 0.19 4.10
C ARG A 68 8.52 0.93 4.48
N VAL A 69 9.00 0.76 5.71
CA VAL A 69 10.07 1.62 6.26
C VAL A 69 11.48 1.13 6.00
N LYS A 70 11.64 -0.14 5.60
CA LYS A 70 12.97 -0.70 5.35
C LYS A 70 13.67 -0.03 4.18
N GLY A 71 14.83 0.53 4.44
CA GLY A 71 15.66 1.19 3.44
C GLY A 71 15.30 2.66 3.17
N ILE A 72 14.45 3.29 4.00
CA ILE A 72 14.23 4.75 3.92
C ILE A 72 15.55 5.47 4.21
N HIS A 73 15.92 6.41 3.35
CA HIS A 73 17.14 7.20 3.49
C HIS A 73 16.95 8.60 2.89
N ARG A 74 17.94 9.47 3.06
CA ARG A 74 18.02 10.72 2.31
C ARG A 74 18.92 10.55 1.09
N ASP A 75 18.50 11.15 -0.02
CA ASP A 75 19.35 11.31 -1.18
C ASP A 75 20.41 12.43 -0.94
N PRO A 76 21.37 12.64 -1.87
CA PRO A 76 22.36 13.71 -1.76
C PRO A 76 21.75 15.11 -1.69
N GLU A 77 20.55 15.30 -2.25
CA GLU A 77 19.80 16.55 -2.25
C GLU A 77 19.00 16.76 -0.95
N GLY A 78 18.98 15.76 -0.05
CA GLY A 78 18.30 15.80 1.23
C GLY A 78 16.84 15.37 1.21
N ASN A 79 16.32 14.93 0.06
CA ASN A 79 14.95 14.40 -0.05
C ASN A 79 14.85 13.03 0.61
N ILE A 80 13.68 12.73 1.17
CA ILE A 80 13.43 11.42 1.77
C ILE A 80 13.01 10.44 0.68
N ILE A 81 13.82 9.41 0.49
CA ILE A 81 13.56 8.32 -0.44
C ILE A 81 13.00 7.13 0.32
N CYS A 82 11.81 6.70 -0.06
CA CYS A 82 11.19 5.46 0.42
C CYS A 82 11.16 4.45 -0.73
N PRO A 83 12.05 3.46 -0.72
CA PRO A 83 12.18 2.54 -1.86
C PRO A 83 11.00 1.59 -2.00
N ASN A 84 10.33 1.26 -0.89
CA ASN A 84 9.25 0.26 -0.88
C ASN A 84 7.89 0.97 -0.87
N LYS A 85 7.09 0.71 -1.89
CA LYS A 85 5.82 1.38 -2.14
C LYS A 85 4.65 0.45 -1.83
N ILE A 86 3.61 1.00 -1.19
CA ILE A 86 2.38 0.29 -0.88
C ILE A 86 1.23 1.01 -1.55
N ILE A 87 0.46 0.29 -2.37
CA ILE A 87 -0.86 0.69 -2.82
C ILE A 87 -1.86 0.02 -1.88
N ALA A 88 -2.50 0.78 -1.02
CA ALA A 88 -3.47 0.22 -0.07
C ALA A 88 -4.85 0.09 -0.72
N LYS A 89 -5.45 -1.11 -0.70
CA LYS A 89 -6.83 -1.35 -1.14
C LYS A 89 -7.74 -1.32 0.08
N VAL A 90 -8.63 -0.34 0.16
CA VAL A 90 -9.46 -0.14 1.34
C VAL A 90 -10.86 0.34 0.97
N SER A 91 -11.86 -0.12 1.74
CA SER A 91 -13.27 0.28 1.66
C SER A 91 -13.74 1.08 2.88
N ARG A 92 -12.92 1.16 3.94
CA ARG A 92 -13.27 1.78 5.22
C ARG A 92 -12.41 3.00 5.52
N VAL A 93 -13.08 4.07 5.92
CA VAL A 93 -12.44 5.37 6.22
C VAL A 93 -11.43 5.26 7.38
N GLU A 94 -11.77 4.50 8.41
CA GLU A 94 -10.90 4.28 9.56
C GLU A 94 -9.61 3.52 9.21
N VAL A 95 -9.69 2.60 8.26
CA VAL A 95 -8.51 1.88 7.74
C VAL A 95 -7.71 2.79 6.81
N ALA A 96 -8.39 3.50 5.90
CA ALA A 96 -7.76 4.48 5.03
C ALA A 96 -6.96 5.53 5.82
N LYS A 97 -7.50 6.03 6.93
CA LYS A 97 -6.81 6.97 7.81
C LYS A 97 -5.48 6.43 8.31
N LYS A 98 -5.39 5.14 8.63
CA LYS A 98 -4.14 4.50 9.08
C LYS A 98 -3.11 4.47 7.97
N PHE A 99 -3.51 4.11 6.74
CA PHE A 99 -2.61 4.08 5.59
C PHE A 99 -2.18 5.46 5.09
N LEU A 100 -3.04 6.46 5.24
CA LEU A 100 -2.75 7.85 4.88
C LEU A 100 -1.99 8.62 5.98
N SER A 101 -1.75 8.01 7.13
CA SER A 101 -0.97 8.57 8.24
C SER A 101 0.45 7.98 8.27
N PRO A 102 1.39 8.63 8.96
CA PRO A 102 2.71 8.03 9.19
C PRO A 102 2.63 6.70 9.96
N PRO A 103 3.64 5.83 9.84
CA PRO A 103 3.73 4.59 10.59
C PRO A 103 3.58 4.82 12.10
N PRO A 104 2.82 3.94 12.82
CA PRO A 104 2.65 4.07 14.26
C PRO A 104 3.97 3.95 15.02
N GLU A 105 4.26 4.88 15.93
CA GLU A 105 5.50 4.88 16.75
C GLU A 105 5.69 3.57 17.53
N LYS A 106 4.61 2.99 18.03
CA LYS A 106 4.65 1.70 18.72
C LYS A 106 5.25 0.58 17.83
N LEU A 107 4.83 0.49 16.57
CA LEU A 107 5.33 -0.52 15.64
C LEU A 107 6.76 -0.22 15.20
N LEU A 108 7.09 1.05 14.99
CA LEU A 108 8.47 1.48 14.72
C LEU A 108 9.41 1.11 15.88
N GLY A 109 9.01 1.37 17.12
CA GLY A 109 9.77 0.99 18.32
C GLY A 109 10.03 -0.50 18.39
N GLN A 110 9.02 -1.34 18.14
CA GLN A 110 9.17 -2.81 18.10
C GLN A 110 10.16 -3.25 17.01
N LEU A 111 10.15 -2.61 15.84
CA LEU A 111 11.10 -2.93 14.76
C LEU A 111 12.54 -2.55 15.12
N VAL A 112 12.75 -1.43 15.82
CA VAL A 112 14.07 -1.02 16.34
C VAL A 112 14.57 -1.99 17.40
N GLU A 113 13.73 -2.35 18.38
CA GLU A 113 14.06 -3.33 19.43
C GLU A 113 14.48 -4.68 18.82
N LYS A 114 13.80 -5.13 17.77
CA LYS A 114 14.12 -6.34 17.01
C LYS A 114 15.31 -6.17 16.06
N LYS A 115 15.93 -5.00 16.00
CA LYS A 115 17.03 -4.66 15.07
C LYS A 115 16.69 -4.88 13.59
N MET A 116 15.43 -4.79 13.22
CA MET A 116 14.96 -4.93 11.85
C MET A 116 15.11 -3.64 11.05
N ILE A 117 15.00 -2.50 11.73
CA ILE A 117 15.23 -1.16 11.17
C ILE A 117 16.17 -0.36 12.06
N THR A 118 16.74 0.71 11.50
CA THR A 118 17.61 1.65 12.20
C THR A 118 16.81 2.78 12.84
N GLN A 119 17.45 3.52 13.75
CA GLN A 119 16.87 4.74 14.32
C GLN A 119 16.69 5.83 13.25
N GLU A 120 17.57 5.88 12.26
CA GLU A 120 17.46 6.81 11.14
C GLU A 120 16.22 6.51 10.30
N GLU A 121 16.00 5.24 9.88
CA GLU A 121 14.80 4.82 9.17
C GLU A 121 13.53 5.21 9.97
N THR A 122 13.53 5.03 11.29
CA THR A 122 12.42 5.43 12.18
C THR A 122 12.18 6.94 12.15
N ASN A 123 13.23 7.74 12.24
CA ASN A 123 13.12 9.19 12.25
C ASN A 123 12.59 9.72 10.91
N LEU A 124 13.01 9.15 9.80
CA LEU A 124 12.56 9.53 8.47
C LEU A 124 11.12 9.07 8.17
N ALA A 125 10.72 7.90 8.68
CA ALA A 125 9.39 7.34 8.47
C ALA A 125 8.25 8.25 8.96
N ARG A 126 8.50 9.12 9.94
CA ARG A 126 7.50 10.07 10.47
C ARG A 126 7.03 11.12 9.47
N TYR A 127 7.78 11.34 8.40
CA TYR A 127 7.48 12.32 7.35
C TYR A 127 6.77 11.71 6.14
N LEU A 128 6.48 10.42 6.18
CA LEU A 128 5.90 9.69 5.05
C LEU A 128 4.63 8.96 5.47
N PRO A 129 3.61 8.87 4.59
CA PRO A 129 2.45 8.03 4.85
C PRO A 129 2.81 6.55 4.74
N MET A 130 2.00 5.69 5.36
CA MET A 130 2.13 4.23 5.22
C MET A 130 1.91 3.77 3.78
N ALA A 131 0.97 4.36 3.05
CA ALA A 131 0.75 4.03 1.66
C ALA A 131 1.31 5.11 0.73
N GLU A 132 1.89 4.69 -0.38
CA GLU A 132 2.28 5.58 -1.48
C GLU A 132 1.04 6.10 -2.20
N ASP A 133 0.10 5.21 -2.47
CA ASP A 133 -1.20 5.48 -3.08
C ASP A 133 -2.28 4.62 -2.42
N LEU A 134 -3.55 5.00 -2.57
CA LEU A 134 -4.67 4.29 -1.97
C LEU A 134 -5.77 4.06 -3.01
N THR A 135 -6.21 2.82 -3.15
CA THR A 135 -7.38 2.45 -3.96
C THR A 135 -8.62 2.40 -3.07
N ALA A 136 -9.59 3.25 -3.35
CA ALA A 136 -10.93 3.13 -2.81
C ALA A 136 -11.59 1.88 -3.41
N GLU A 137 -11.76 0.83 -2.61
CA GLU A 137 -12.31 -0.46 -3.05
C GLU A 137 -13.82 -0.46 -2.92
N ALA A 138 -14.50 -0.10 -4.01
CA ALA A 138 -15.95 -0.10 -4.09
C ALA A 138 -16.50 -1.52 -4.32
N ASP A 139 -17.82 -1.66 -4.25
CA ASP A 139 -18.51 -2.92 -4.52
C ASP A 139 -18.23 -3.43 -5.94
N SER A 140 -17.92 -4.71 -6.05
CA SER A 140 -17.56 -5.34 -7.32
C SER A 140 -18.12 -6.76 -7.49
N GLY A 141 -19.10 -7.14 -6.68
CA GLY A 141 -19.69 -8.48 -6.72
C GLY A 141 -18.83 -9.60 -6.13
N GLY A 142 -17.67 -9.26 -5.53
CA GLY A 142 -16.80 -10.18 -4.79
C GLY A 142 -16.90 -9.98 -3.29
N HIS A 143 -15.85 -10.36 -2.55
CA HIS A 143 -15.73 -10.10 -1.11
C HIS A 143 -15.40 -8.62 -0.88
N THR A 144 -16.42 -7.78 -0.80
CA THR A 144 -16.31 -6.34 -0.55
C THR A 144 -17.23 -5.91 0.60
N ASP A 145 -17.05 -4.69 1.10
CA ASP A 145 -17.95 -4.08 2.09
C ASP A 145 -19.20 -3.47 1.46
N ASN A 146 -19.50 -3.77 0.19
CA ASN A 146 -20.62 -3.25 -0.59
C ASN A 146 -20.74 -1.71 -0.56
N ARG A 147 -19.60 -1.01 -0.62
CA ARG A 147 -19.58 0.44 -0.59
C ARG A 147 -19.79 1.02 -1.99
N PRO A 148 -20.81 1.88 -2.19
CA PRO A 148 -21.02 2.51 -3.50
C PRO A 148 -19.84 3.44 -3.86
N ALA A 149 -19.33 3.32 -5.10
CA ALA A 149 -18.22 4.13 -5.60
C ALA A 149 -18.48 5.63 -5.49
N LEU A 150 -19.73 6.06 -5.79
CA LEU A 150 -20.17 7.47 -5.75
C LEU A 150 -20.05 8.13 -4.38
N SER A 151 -20.10 7.38 -3.29
CA SER A 151 -19.92 7.91 -1.94
C SER A 151 -18.52 7.63 -1.40
N LEU A 152 -17.93 6.49 -1.76
CA LEU A 152 -16.65 6.07 -1.21
C LEU A 152 -15.49 6.93 -1.74
N LEU A 153 -15.40 7.13 -3.05
CA LEU A 153 -14.28 7.85 -3.65
C LEU A 153 -14.18 9.30 -3.17
N PRO A 154 -15.27 10.12 -3.20
CA PRO A 154 -15.20 11.49 -2.66
C PRO A 154 -14.84 11.54 -1.18
N THR A 155 -15.30 10.58 -0.39
CA THR A 155 -14.95 10.48 1.04
C THR A 155 -13.45 10.23 1.23
N MET A 156 -12.86 9.34 0.44
CA MET A 156 -11.42 9.06 0.49
C MET A 156 -10.58 10.24 0.01
N LEU A 157 -11.04 10.96 -1.03
CA LEU A 157 -10.39 12.19 -1.51
C LEU A 157 -10.37 13.27 -0.42
N ALA A 158 -11.51 13.54 0.22
CA ALA A 158 -11.61 14.51 1.31
C ALA A 158 -10.73 14.12 2.52
N LEU A 159 -10.66 12.83 2.86
CA LEU A 159 -9.79 12.33 3.92
C LEU A 159 -8.31 12.55 3.56
N ARG A 160 -7.90 12.23 2.32
CA ARG A 160 -6.56 12.45 1.80
C ARG A 160 -6.17 13.92 1.94
N ASP A 161 -7.01 14.85 1.49
CA ASP A 161 -6.73 16.28 1.52
C ASP A 161 -6.52 16.78 2.96
N LYS A 162 -7.40 16.37 3.87
CA LYS A 162 -7.27 16.70 5.31
C LYS A 162 -5.97 16.17 5.92
N LEU A 163 -5.54 14.97 5.55
CA LEU A 163 -4.32 14.37 6.10
C LEU A 163 -3.05 14.93 5.44
N ASN A 164 -3.10 15.24 4.14
CA ASN A 164 -2.03 15.97 3.47
C ASN A 164 -1.79 17.36 4.11
N GLU A 165 -2.84 18.10 4.39
CA GLU A 165 -2.75 19.36 5.11
C GLU A 165 -2.16 19.19 6.52
N LYS A 166 -2.64 18.19 7.25
CA LYS A 166 -2.18 17.90 8.62
C LYS A 166 -0.70 17.53 8.71
N TYR A 167 -0.22 16.70 7.80
CA TYR A 167 1.13 16.13 7.87
C TYR A 167 2.14 16.82 6.96
N GLY A 168 1.68 17.62 6.00
CA GLY A 168 2.56 18.38 5.09
C GLY A 168 3.43 17.49 4.20
N TYR A 169 2.88 16.38 3.69
CA TYR A 169 3.65 15.48 2.83
C TYR A 169 4.17 16.18 1.59
N GLN A 170 5.41 15.92 1.23
CA GLN A 170 6.04 16.51 0.03
C GLN A 170 5.34 16.08 -1.27
N ARG A 171 4.83 14.85 -1.30
CA ARG A 171 4.05 14.30 -2.41
C ARG A 171 2.59 14.10 -1.98
N SER A 172 1.66 14.57 -2.80
CA SER A 172 0.24 14.25 -2.60
C SER A 172 0.00 12.77 -2.90
N ILE A 173 -0.72 12.10 -1.98
CA ILE A 173 -1.12 10.70 -2.15
C ILE A 173 -2.19 10.62 -3.23
N CYS A 174 -2.02 9.74 -4.22
CA CYS A 174 -3.03 9.48 -5.23
C CYS A 174 -4.13 8.57 -4.68
N ILE A 175 -5.37 8.92 -4.96
CA ILE A 175 -6.52 8.06 -4.68
C ILE A 175 -7.03 7.49 -6.00
N GLY A 176 -7.02 6.16 -6.12
CA GLY A 176 -7.62 5.44 -7.23
C GLY A 176 -8.98 4.86 -6.87
N LEU A 177 -9.68 4.35 -7.87
CA LEU A 177 -10.94 3.62 -7.70
C LEU A 177 -10.78 2.18 -8.23
N GLY A 178 -11.16 1.21 -7.40
CA GLY A 178 -11.33 -0.20 -7.75
C GLY A 178 -12.74 -0.66 -7.46
N GLY A 179 -13.18 -1.70 -8.16
CA GLY A 179 -14.56 -2.21 -8.06
C GLY A 179 -15.50 -1.58 -9.10
N GLY A 180 -16.16 -2.44 -9.86
CA GLY A 180 -17.10 -2.03 -10.91
C GLY A 180 -16.48 -1.39 -12.15
N ILE A 181 -15.16 -1.41 -12.30
CA ILE A 181 -14.48 -0.88 -13.49
C ILE A 181 -14.44 -1.95 -14.58
N ALA A 182 -15.52 -2.04 -15.34
CA ALA A 182 -15.71 -3.07 -16.36
C ALA A 182 -15.84 -2.53 -17.79
N THR A 183 -16.08 -1.22 -17.95
CA THR A 183 -16.26 -0.57 -19.25
C THR A 183 -15.45 0.73 -19.33
N PRO A 184 -15.17 1.25 -20.54
CA PRO A 184 -14.55 2.56 -20.70
C PRO A 184 -15.31 3.69 -20.00
N GLU A 185 -16.66 3.62 -20.00
CA GLU A 185 -17.53 4.62 -19.37
C GLU A 185 -17.37 4.61 -17.84
N SER A 186 -17.26 3.42 -17.22
CA SER A 186 -17.02 3.31 -15.77
C SER A 186 -15.63 3.87 -15.39
N ALA A 187 -14.62 3.66 -16.23
CA ALA A 187 -13.31 4.27 -16.05
C ALA A 187 -13.36 5.79 -16.21
N ALA A 188 -14.04 6.29 -17.27
CA ALA A 188 -14.21 7.73 -17.48
C ALA A 188 -14.96 8.39 -16.32
N ALA A 189 -16.00 7.74 -15.78
CA ALA A 189 -16.73 8.22 -14.61
C ALA A 189 -15.82 8.29 -13.36
N ALA A 190 -14.96 7.31 -13.13
CA ALA A 190 -14.01 7.33 -12.03
C ALA A 190 -13.06 8.54 -12.11
N PHE A 191 -12.48 8.81 -13.27
CA PHE A 191 -11.63 9.98 -13.49
C PHE A 191 -12.40 11.30 -13.35
N SER A 192 -13.64 11.36 -13.83
CA SER A 192 -14.50 12.53 -13.66
C SER A 192 -14.82 12.84 -12.20
N MET A 193 -14.88 11.81 -11.36
CA MET A 193 -15.04 11.96 -9.90
C MET A 193 -13.73 12.32 -9.18
N GLY A 194 -12.59 12.38 -9.84
CA GLY A 194 -11.31 12.76 -9.27
C GLY A 194 -10.37 11.60 -8.94
N ALA A 195 -10.65 10.38 -9.40
CA ALA A 195 -9.69 9.27 -9.26
C ALA A 195 -8.40 9.58 -10.04
N ALA A 196 -7.25 9.34 -9.45
CA ALA A 196 -5.96 9.50 -10.09
C ALA A 196 -5.61 8.30 -11.01
N TYR A 197 -6.19 7.15 -10.72
CA TYR A 197 -6.07 5.92 -11.49
C TYR A 197 -7.26 5.01 -11.24
N VAL A 198 -7.40 3.98 -12.04
CA VAL A 198 -8.38 2.91 -11.84
C VAL A 198 -7.67 1.57 -11.67
N LEU A 199 -8.25 0.69 -10.88
CA LEU A 199 -7.83 -0.68 -10.69
C LEU A 199 -8.90 -1.59 -11.31
N SER A 200 -8.59 -2.23 -12.42
CA SER A 200 -9.44 -3.25 -13.04
C SER A 200 -9.02 -4.64 -12.58
N GLY A 201 -10.00 -5.53 -12.42
CA GLY A 201 -9.77 -6.95 -12.28
C GLY A 201 -9.50 -7.61 -13.64
N SER A 202 -8.87 -8.76 -13.63
CA SER A 202 -8.68 -9.62 -14.81
C SER A 202 -9.53 -10.86 -14.73
#